data_4779402be34e0f1ffabdd15e25467cf2
#
_entry.id   4779402be34e0f1ffabdd15e25467cf2
#
_cell.length_a   1.000
_cell.length_b   1.000
_cell.length_c   1.000
_cell.angle_alpha   90.00
_cell.angle_beta   90.00
_cell.angle_gamma   90.00
#
_symmetry.space_group_name_H-M   'P 1'
#
loop_
_entity.id
_entity.type
_entity.pdbx_description
1 polymer ?
#
loop_
_entity_poly.entity_id
_entity_poly.type
_entity_poly.pdbx_seq_one_letter_code
_entity_poly.pdbx_strand_id
1 'polypeptide(L)'
;MPFFIGIVPPDDVKRRIEAFRNRWESNRLREVVEPHITVKAQSGLTGDLAWLDKVRNVCSSFRSFRVSLGEPATYGTSVAYLSVRSAEICELHRSLMEAVSPPPELLKIYYELDRYHPHLTLGQTHWGMSESEIVEMAAEARRALAPYPSFDVAFVRVYKEIGPDRYAPFEDIRLAR
;
A
#
# COMPACT_ATOMS: atom_id res chain seq x y z
N MET A 1 -6.11 3.57 -14.65
CA MET A 1 -6.53 4.70 -13.78
C MET A 1 -5.32 5.23 -13.05
N PRO A 2 -5.12 6.56 -13.01
CA PRO A 2 -3.82 7.12 -12.65
C PRO A 2 -3.60 7.37 -11.14
N PHE A 3 -4.51 6.94 -10.27
CA PHE A 3 -4.40 7.18 -8.83
C PHE A 3 -4.62 5.93 -7.99
N PHE A 4 -4.01 5.88 -6.82
CA PHE A 4 -4.38 4.99 -5.72
C PHE A 4 -4.15 5.69 -4.38
N ILE A 5 -4.65 5.12 -3.28
CA ILE A 5 -4.55 5.69 -1.94
C ILE A 5 -3.85 4.70 -1.03
N GLY A 6 -2.84 5.16 -0.30
CA GLY A 6 -2.05 4.33 0.60
C GLY A 6 -1.75 5.00 1.94
N ILE A 7 -1.27 4.18 2.86
CA ILE A 7 -0.69 4.60 4.13
C ILE A 7 0.83 4.56 3.98
N VAL A 8 1.50 5.63 4.36
CA VAL A 8 2.95 5.74 4.35
C VAL A 8 3.47 5.49 5.76
N PRO A 9 4.40 4.54 5.97
CA PRO A 9 5.07 4.40 7.25
C PRO A 9 5.85 5.68 7.62
N PRO A 10 6.09 5.92 8.92
CA PRO A 10 6.99 7.00 9.36
C PRO A 10 8.38 6.89 8.71
N ASP A 11 9.08 8.00 8.61
CA ASP A 11 10.35 8.09 7.86
C ASP A 11 11.42 7.10 8.31
N ASP A 12 11.52 6.81 9.60
CA ASP A 12 12.48 5.82 10.13
C ASP A 12 12.13 4.40 9.65
N VAL A 13 10.85 4.03 9.70
CA VAL A 13 10.36 2.73 9.21
C VAL A 13 10.51 2.65 7.69
N LYS A 14 10.13 3.72 6.98
CA LYS A 14 10.24 3.79 5.53
C LYS A 14 11.69 3.60 5.07
N ARG A 15 12.63 4.33 5.63
CA ARG A 15 14.07 4.19 5.32
C ARG A 15 14.60 2.79 5.58
N ARG A 16 14.17 2.15 6.66
CA ARG A 16 14.57 0.77 6.99
C ARG A 16 14.07 -0.22 5.94
N ILE A 17 12.83 -0.05 5.48
CA ILE A 17 12.25 -0.89 4.42
C ILE A 17 12.93 -0.64 3.08
N GLU A 18 13.20 0.62 2.73
CA GLU A 18 13.94 0.97 1.50
C GLU A 18 15.35 0.38 1.51
N ALA A 19 16.07 0.48 2.60
CA ALA A 19 17.40 -0.12 2.74
C ALA A 19 17.34 -1.65 2.58
N PHE A 20 16.32 -2.30 3.10
CA PHE A 20 16.11 -3.73 2.91
C PHE A 20 15.81 -4.09 1.46
N ARG A 21 14.85 -3.40 0.82
CA ARG A 21 14.50 -3.59 -0.61
C ARG A 21 15.73 -3.46 -1.52
N ASN A 22 16.61 -2.51 -1.22
CA ASN A 22 17.77 -2.18 -2.04
C ASN A 22 18.92 -3.20 -1.94
N ARG A 23 18.79 -4.22 -1.09
CA ARG A 23 19.75 -5.35 -1.07
C ARG A 23 19.69 -6.19 -2.34
N TRP A 24 18.54 -6.20 -3.02
CA TRP A 24 18.35 -6.90 -4.29
C TRP A 24 18.42 -5.89 -5.44
N GLU A 25 19.48 -5.98 -6.22
CA GLU A 25 19.71 -5.07 -7.36
C GLU A 25 18.62 -5.23 -8.43
N SER A 26 18.11 -6.45 -8.60
CA SER A 26 16.98 -6.77 -9.50
C SER A 26 15.66 -6.13 -9.11
N ASN A 27 15.50 -5.73 -7.83
CA ASN A 27 14.26 -5.16 -7.33
C ASN A 27 14.08 -3.70 -7.77
N ARG A 28 13.32 -3.50 -8.85
CA ARG A 28 13.01 -2.17 -9.41
C ARG A 28 11.80 -1.49 -8.75
N LEU A 29 11.24 -2.06 -7.70
CA LEU A 29 10.09 -1.47 -7.00
C LEU A 29 10.38 -0.05 -6.49
N ARG A 30 11.64 0.26 -6.16
CA ARG A 30 12.11 1.62 -5.81
C ARG A 30 11.85 2.68 -6.88
N GLU A 31 11.78 2.26 -8.15
CA GLU A 31 11.53 3.14 -9.30
C GLU A 31 10.03 3.38 -9.51
N VAL A 32 9.20 2.55 -8.90
CA VAL A 32 7.74 2.53 -9.05
C VAL A 32 7.07 3.43 -8.02
N VAL A 33 7.32 3.15 -6.73
CA VAL A 33 6.70 3.85 -5.61
C VAL A 33 7.45 3.60 -4.29
N GLU A 34 7.39 4.56 -3.39
CA GLU A 34 7.90 4.43 -2.03
C GLU A 34 7.16 3.31 -1.23
N PRO A 35 7.75 2.82 -0.12
CA PRO A 35 7.06 1.87 0.76
C PRO A 35 5.71 2.40 1.24
N HIS A 36 4.67 1.61 1.06
CA HIS A 36 3.31 1.97 1.45
C HIS A 36 2.45 0.72 1.70
N ILE A 37 1.31 0.93 2.32
CA ILE A 37 0.23 -0.06 2.42
C ILE A 37 -0.94 0.48 1.59
N THR A 38 -1.32 -0.19 0.52
CA THR A 38 -2.47 0.24 -0.28
C THR A 38 -3.75 0.11 0.54
N VAL A 39 -4.52 1.19 0.63
CA VAL A 39 -5.85 1.21 1.26
C VAL A 39 -6.95 1.16 0.21
N LYS A 40 -6.78 1.86 -0.89
CA LYS A 40 -7.71 1.90 -2.03
C LYS A 40 -6.91 1.82 -3.32
N ALA A 41 -7.09 0.75 -4.05
CA ALA A 41 -6.47 0.60 -5.38
C ALA A 41 -7.17 1.49 -6.42
N GLN A 42 -6.81 1.34 -7.68
CA GLN A 42 -7.10 2.33 -8.72
C GLN A 42 -8.58 2.41 -9.14
N SER A 43 -9.42 1.41 -8.80
CA SER A 43 -10.80 1.40 -9.32
C SER A 43 -11.59 2.66 -8.97
N GLY A 44 -12.17 3.32 -9.95
CA GLY A 44 -12.97 4.53 -9.77
C GLY A 44 -12.19 5.81 -9.48
N LEU A 45 -10.86 5.75 -9.31
CA LEU A 45 -10.01 6.93 -9.09
C LEU A 45 -9.58 7.54 -10.43
N THR A 46 -10.53 8.18 -11.09
CA THR A 46 -10.40 8.73 -12.44
C THR A 46 -9.63 10.04 -12.50
N GLY A 47 -9.13 10.39 -13.68
CA GLY A 47 -8.30 11.59 -13.87
C GLY A 47 -9.03 12.93 -13.71
N ASP A 48 -10.37 12.93 -13.72
CA ASP A 48 -11.23 14.12 -13.50
C ASP A 48 -11.33 14.53 -12.02
N LEU A 49 -10.80 13.71 -11.09
CA LEU A 49 -10.82 13.95 -9.65
C LEU A 49 -12.22 14.06 -9.01
N ALA A 50 -13.29 13.63 -9.69
CA ALA A 50 -14.66 13.70 -9.17
C ALA A 50 -14.87 12.91 -7.85
N TRP A 51 -13.97 11.97 -7.56
CA TRP A 51 -13.93 11.17 -6.35
C TRP A 51 -13.24 11.86 -5.16
N LEU A 52 -12.41 12.88 -5.39
CA LEU A 52 -11.46 13.39 -4.40
C LEU A 52 -12.16 14.01 -3.17
N ASP A 53 -13.20 14.81 -3.37
CA ASP A 53 -13.95 15.41 -2.25
C ASP A 53 -14.70 14.35 -1.44
N LYS A 54 -15.16 13.27 -2.07
CA LYS A 54 -15.77 12.14 -1.37
C LYS A 54 -14.75 11.45 -0.45
N VAL A 55 -13.52 11.24 -0.93
CA VAL A 55 -12.41 10.69 -0.14
C VAL A 55 -12.04 11.62 1.02
N ARG A 56 -11.94 12.93 0.78
CA ARG A 56 -11.70 13.93 1.83
C ARG A 56 -12.77 13.89 2.93
N ASN A 57 -14.04 13.75 2.54
CA ASN A 57 -15.16 13.65 3.49
C ASN A 57 -15.07 12.38 4.34
N VAL A 58 -14.76 11.22 3.75
CA VAL A 58 -14.51 9.99 4.51
C VAL A 58 -13.38 10.20 5.52
N CYS A 59 -12.24 10.69 5.06
CA CYS A 59 -11.07 10.89 5.92
C CYS A 59 -11.32 11.87 7.06
N SER A 60 -12.07 12.95 6.83
CA SER A 60 -12.38 13.97 7.85
C SER A 60 -13.21 13.43 9.02
N SER A 61 -13.95 12.35 8.82
CA SER A 61 -14.76 11.68 9.84
C SER A 61 -14.17 10.36 10.34
N PHE A 62 -13.13 9.84 9.69
CA PHE A 62 -12.47 8.61 10.10
C PHE A 62 -11.33 8.91 11.07
N ARG A 63 -11.39 8.36 12.29
CA ARG A 63 -10.37 8.61 13.32
C ARG A 63 -9.01 8.03 12.94
N SER A 64 -7.95 8.74 13.36
CA SER A 64 -6.60 8.21 13.34
C SER A 64 -6.52 6.88 14.10
N PHE A 65 -5.70 5.96 13.64
CA PHE A 65 -5.62 4.59 14.18
C PHE A 65 -4.18 4.07 14.15
N ARG A 66 -3.98 2.91 14.76
CA ARG A 66 -2.68 2.27 14.84
C ARG A 66 -2.60 1.08 13.90
N VAL A 67 -1.47 0.94 13.21
CA VAL A 67 -1.12 -0.19 12.36
C VAL A 67 0.07 -0.91 12.95
N SER A 68 0.03 -2.24 12.95
CA SER A 68 1.19 -3.08 13.27
C SER A 68 1.60 -3.86 12.03
N LEU A 69 2.87 -3.73 11.64
CA LEU A 69 3.47 -4.62 10.67
C LEU A 69 3.75 -5.97 11.35
N GLY A 70 3.64 -7.03 10.61
CA GLY A 70 3.84 -8.39 11.08
C GLY A 70 4.82 -9.17 10.22
N GLU A 71 4.84 -10.48 10.42
CA GLU A 71 5.77 -11.37 9.75
C GLU A 71 5.68 -11.28 8.22
N PRO A 72 6.83 -11.47 7.54
CA PRO A 72 6.85 -11.61 6.09
C PRO A 72 6.07 -12.83 5.63
N ALA A 73 5.43 -12.67 4.49
CA ALA A 73 4.74 -13.73 3.78
C ALA A 73 4.90 -13.53 2.27
N THR A 74 4.39 -14.47 1.49
CA THR A 74 4.44 -14.41 0.03
C THR A 74 3.08 -14.72 -0.59
N TYR A 75 2.82 -14.13 -1.75
CA TYR A 75 1.80 -14.61 -2.67
C TYR A 75 2.47 -15.56 -3.67
N GLY A 76 2.37 -16.87 -3.43
CA GLY A 76 3.10 -17.84 -4.21
C GLY A 76 4.59 -17.53 -4.20
N THR A 77 5.18 -17.49 -5.39
CA THR A 77 6.59 -17.08 -5.62
C THR A 77 6.71 -15.71 -6.28
N SER A 78 5.61 -14.96 -6.34
CA SER A 78 5.56 -13.71 -7.13
C SER A 78 5.72 -12.44 -6.32
N VAL A 79 5.32 -12.42 -5.06
CA VAL A 79 5.34 -11.23 -4.20
C VAL A 79 5.81 -11.60 -2.80
N ALA A 80 6.79 -10.87 -2.28
CA ALA A 80 7.17 -10.87 -0.87
C ALA A 80 6.63 -9.60 -0.20
N TYR A 81 6.03 -9.73 0.97
CA TYR A 81 5.43 -8.62 1.70
C TYR A 81 5.50 -8.80 3.22
N LEU A 82 5.37 -7.70 3.95
CA LEU A 82 5.07 -7.73 5.38
C LEU A 82 3.55 -7.75 5.58
N SER A 83 3.09 -8.64 6.45
CA SER A 83 1.69 -8.67 6.86
C SER A 83 1.32 -7.41 7.64
N VAL A 84 0.06 -7.02 7.61
CA VAL A 84 -0.45 -5.83 8.28
C VAL A 84 -1.60 -6.24 9.19
N ARG A 85 -1.57 -5.78 10.43
CA ARG A 85 -2.61 -6.02 11.44
C ARG A 85 -3.27 -4.69 11.81
N SER A 86 -4.49 -4.52 11.39
CA SER A 86 -5.38 -3.41 11.77
C SER A 86 -6.78 -3.71 11.24
N ALA A 87 -7.78 -3.74 12.13
CA ALA A 87 -9.17 -3.82 11.73
C ALA A 87 -9.61 -2.53 11.03
N GLU A 88 -9.11 -1.39 11.51
CA GLU A 88 -9.46 -0.06 11.03
C GLU A 88 -9.06 0.17 9.57
N ILE A 89 -7.97 -0.44 9.11
CA ILE A 89 -7.59 -0.30 7.69
C ILE A 89 -8.61 -0.97 6.76
N CYS A 90 -9.22 -2.08 7.19
CA CYS A 90 -10.28 -2.73 6.43
C CYS A 90 -11.58 -1.93 6.46
N GLU A 91 -11.87 -1.26 7.57
CA GLU A 91 -13.02 -0.36 7.70
C GLU A 91 -12.84 0.88 6.82
N LEU A 92 -11.65 1.48 6.84
CA LEU A 92 -11.33 2.62 5.98
C LEU A 92 -11.43 2.24 4.50
N HIS A 93 -10.91 1.07 4.12
CA HIS A 93 -11.04 0.55 2.76
C HIS A 93 -12.52 0.49 2.33
N ARG A 94 -13.40 -0.12 3.14
CA ARG A 94 -14.83 -0.21 2.83
C ARG A 94 -15.48 1.15 2.70
N SER A 95 -15.19 2.07 3.63
CA SER A 95 -15.74 3.44 3.60
C SER A 95 -15.31 4.19 2.33
N LEU A 96 -14.06 4.04 1.91
CA LEU A 96 -13.56 4.62 0.66
C LEU A 96 -14.23 3.97 -0.57
N MET A 97 -14.43 2.66 -0.54
CA MET A 97 -15.11 1.94 -1.62
C MET A 97 -16.56 2.39 -1.79
N GLU A 98 -17.30 2.56 -0.69
CA GLU A 98 -18.67 3.07 -0.71
C GLU A 98 -18.73 4.50 -1.27
N ALA A 99 -17.83 5.37 -0.82
CA ALA A 99 -17.79 6.77 -1.26
C ALA A 99 -17.44 6.92 -2.74
N VAL A 100 -16.44 6.17 -3.21
CA VAL A 100 -15.99 6.20 -4.62
C VAL A 100 -16.98 5.47 -5.51
N SER A 101 -17.57 4.37 -5.05
CA SER A 101 -18.54 3.54 -5.78
C SER A 101 -18.06 3.15 -7.19
N PRO A 102 -16.94 2.46 -7.32
CA PRO A 102 -16.40 2.10 -8.62
C PRO A 102 -17.27 1.06 -9.34
N PRO A 103 -17.17 0.95 -10.67
CA PRO A 103 -17.86 -0.08 -11.44
C PRO A 103 -17.50 -1.49 -10.94
N PRO A 104 -18.49 -2.40 -10.76
CA PRO A 104 -18.26 -3.73 -10.17
C PRO A 104 -17.23 -4.59 -10.90
N GLU A 105 -17.11 -4.45 -12.21
CA GLU A 105 -16.15 -5.18 -13.04
C GLU A 105 -14.70 -4.86 -12.68
N LEU A 106 -14.43 -3.66 -12.13
CA LEU A 106 -13.08 -3.25 -11.72
C LEU A 106 -12.65 -3.84 -10.37
N LEU A 107 -13.60 -4.21 -9.51
CA LEU A 107 -13.32 -4.72 -8.16
C LEU A 107 -12.44 -5.97 -8.19
N LYS A 108 -12.71 -6.87 -9.12
CA LYS A 108 -11.94 -8.12 -9.28
C LYS A 108 -10.54 -7.87 -9.83
N ILE A 109 -10.41 -6.89 -10.73
CA ILE A 109 -9.14 -6.55 -11.38
C ILE A 109 -8.16 -5.99 -10.36
N TYR A 110 -8.66 -5.18 -9.43
CA TYR A 110 -7.83 -4.50 -8.42
C TYR A 110 -7.85 -5.15 -7.04
N TYR A 111 -8.42 -6.34 -6.90
CA TYR A 111 -8.44 -7.11 -5.63
C TYR A 111 -9.04 -6.31 -4.47
N GLU A 112 -10.16 -5.65 -4.69
CA GLU A 112 -10.85 -4.82 -3.70
C GLU A 112 -12.03 -5.53 -3.02
N LEU A 113 -12.54 -4.97 -1.92
CA LEU A 113 -13.59 -5.51 -1.05
C LEU A 113 -13.26 -6.89 -0.50
N ASP A 114 -13.97 -7.93 -0.88
CA ASP A 114 -13.79 -9.29 -0.36
C ASP A 114 -12.40 -9.88 -0.65
N ARG A 115 -11.68 -9.31 -1.61
CA ARG A 115 -10.32 -9.70 -1.97
C ARG A 115 -9.26 -8.79 -1.39
N TYR A 116 -9.66 -7.72 -0.71
CA TYR A 116 -8.71 -6.79 -0.11
C TYR A 116 -7.94 -7.44 1.02
N HIS A 117 -6.63 -7.40 0.92
CA HIS A 117 -5.72 -7.88 1.94
C HIS A 117 -4.60 -6.85 2.16
N PRO A 118 -4.61 -6.12 3.29
CA PRO A 118 -3.60 -5.09 3.54
C PRO A 118 -2.22 -5.73 3.72
N HIS A 119 -1.24 -5.19 3.00
CA HIS A 119 0.15 -5.67 3.05
C HIS A 119 1.10 -4.54 2.64
N LEU A 120 2.36 -4.65 3.05
CA LEU A 120 3.44 -3.78 2.63
C LEU A 120 4.39 -4.59 1.75
N THR A 121 4.37 -4.33 0.45
CA THR A 121 5.19 -5.06 -0.52
C THR A 121 6.67 -4.79 -0.35
N LEU A 122 7.47 -5.85 -0.31
CA LEU A 122 8.93 -5.79 -0.28
C LEU A 122 9.53 -5.97 -1.67
N GLY A 123 8.99 -6.88 -2.46
CA GLY A 123 9.44 -7.14 -3.82
C GLY A 123 8.43 -7.93 -4.63
N GLN A 124 8.56 -7.87 -5.95
CA GLN A 124 7.69 -8.57 -6.90
C GLN A 124 8.46 -9.02 -8.13
N THR A 125 8.07 -10.18 -8.67
CA THR A 125 8.62 -10.66 -9.96
C THR A 125 8.27 -9.70 -11.10
N HIS A 126 7.09 -9.09 -11.04
CA HIS A 126 6.67 -8.08 -12.02
C HIS A 126 7.65 -6.89 -12.12
N TRP A 127 8.36 -6.58 -11.03
CA TRP A 127 9.33 -5.49 -10.97
C TRP A 127 10.78 -5.97 -10.98
N GLY A 128 11.03 -7.11 -11.63
CA GLY A 128 12.37 -7.55 -12.04
C GLY A 128 12.99 -8.65 -11.19
N MET A 129 12.42 -9.01 -10.05
CA MET A 129 12.95 -10.08 -9.22
C MET A 129 12.62 -11.47 -9.80
N SER A 130 13.51 -12.44 -9.57
CA SER A 130 13.21 -13.83 -9.84
C SER A 130 12.37 -14.47 -8.72
N GLU A 131 11.72 -15.59 -9.00
CA GLU A 131 10.95 -16.33 -8.01
C GLU A 131 11.81 -16.79 -6.82
N SER A 132 13.05 -17.20 -7.08
CA SER A 132 14.00 -17.60 -6.02
C SER A 132 14.39 -16.41 -5.12
N GLU A 133 14.58 -15.23 -5.70
CA GLU A 133 14.84 -14.00 -4.94
C GLU A 133 13.65 -13.59 -4.07
N ILE A 134 12.41 -13.81 -4.52
CA ILE A 134 11.20 -13.56 -3.70
C ILE A 134 11.19 -14.46 -2.46
N VAL A 135 11.48 -15.74 -2.62
CA VAL A 135 11.55 -16.69 -1.50
C VAL A 135 12.67 -16.32 -0.53
N GLU A 136 13.85 -16.00 -1.05
CA GLU A 136 14.98 -15.52 -0.26
C GLU A 136 14.66 -14.24 0.50
N MET A 137 14.08 -13.26 -0.18
CA MET A 137 13.67 -11.97 0.43
C MET A 137 12.72 -12.17 1.61
N ALA A 138 11.71 -13.02 1.49
CA ALA A 138 10.80 -13.30 2.59
C ALA A 138 11.51 -13.95 3.79
N ALA A 139 12.45 -14.86 3.54
CA ALA A 139 13.26 -15.49 4.59
C ALA A 139 14.20 -14.49 5.29
N GLU A 140 14.89 -13.64 4.51
CA GLU A 140 15.77 -12.60 5.04
C GLU A 140 15.01 -11.52 5.82
N ALA A 141 13.81 -11.14 5.39
CA ALA A 141 12.98 -10.14 6.04
C ALA A 141 12.63 -10.53 7.50
N ARG A 142 12.47 -11.82 7.79
CA ARG A 142 12.22 -12.32 9.16
C ARG A 142 13.32 -11.94 10.13
N ARG A 143 14.58 -11.94 9.67
CA ARG A 143 15.74 -11.58 10.50
C ARG A 143 16.02 -10.09 10.46
N ALA A 144 15.95 -9.48 9.28
CA ALA A 144 16.40 -8.12 9.06
C ALA A 144 15.38 -7.07 9.52
N LEU A 145 14.07 -7.36 9.46
CA LEU A 145 13.00 -6.41 9.76
C LEU A 145 12.32 -6.64 11.12
N ALA A 146 12.67 -7.71 11.83
CA ALA A 146 12.23 -7.88 13.22
C ALA A 146 13.04 -6.96 14.17
N PRO A 147 12.46 -6.49 15.27
CA PRO A 147 11.02 -6.53 15.59
C PRO A 147 10.21 -5.66 14.64
N TYR A 148 9.03 -6.17 14.24
CA TYR A 148 8.18 -5.45 13.28
C TYR A 148 7.53 -4.24 13.95
N PRO A 149 7.64 -3.04 13.33
CA PRO A 149 7.17 -1.83 13.97
C PRO A 149 5.65 -1.67 13.93
N SER A 150 5.15 -0.92 14.91
CA SER A 150 3.80 -0.35 14.89
C SER A 150 3.90 1.16 14.79
N PHE A 151 2.95 1.79 14.13
CA PHE A 151 2.91 3.24 13.98
C PHE A 151 1.48 3.77 13.90
N ASP A 152 1.33 5.05 14.21
CA ASP A 152 0.04 5.73 14.13
C ASP A 152 -0.19 6.28 12.73
N VAL A 153 -1.41 6.12 12.24
CA VAL A 153 -1.86 6.61 10.93
C VAL A 153 -2.73 7.85 11.16
N ALA A 154 -2.20 9.01 10.82
CA ALA A 154 -2.88 10.29 10.96
C ALA A 154 -3.35 10.87 9.61
N PHE A 155 -2.95 10.27 8.50
CA PHE A 155 -3.34 10.67 7.15
C PHE A 155 -3.23 9.49 6.19
N VAL A 156 -3.89 9.62 5.06
CA VAL A 156 -3.67 8.76 3.89
C VAL A 156 -3.03 9.59 2.79
N ARG A 157 -2.24 8.95 1.94
CA ARG A 157 -1.59 9.59 0.79
C ARG A 157 -2.25 9.15 -0.50
N VAL A 158 -2.68 10.11 -1.29
CA VAL A 158 -3.07 9.89 -2.67
C VAL A 158 -1.80 9.90 -3.51
N TYR A 159 -1.62 8.85 -4.30
CA TYR A 159 -0.54 8.74 -5.27
C TYR A 159 -1.09 8.96 -6.67
N LYS A 160 -0.30 9.63 -7.50
CA LYS A 160 -0.59 9.87 -8.92
C LYS A 160 0.48 9.22 -9.78
N GLU A 161 0.05 8.55 -10.82
CA GLU A 161 0.94 8.08 -11.87
C GLU A 161 1.56 9.27 -12.63
N ILE A 162 2.89 9.33 -12.65
CA ILE A 162 3.69 10.40 -13.28
C ILE A 162 4.44 9.93 -14.53
N GLY A 163 4.31 8.67 -14.86
CA GLY A 163 4.89 8.01 -16.02
C GLY A 163 4.52 6.53 -15.96
N PRO A 164 4.79 5.72 -16.98
CA PRO A 164 4.41 4.31 -16.98
C PRO A 164 4.87 3.61 -15.70
N ASP A 165 3.90 3.12 -14.93
CA ASP A 165 4.10 2.40 -13.66
C ASP A 165 4.90 3.16 -12.58
N ARG A 166 4.99 4.49 -12.68
CA ARG A 166 5.69 5.33 -11.70
C ARG A 166 4.72 6.24 -10.98
N TYR A 167 4.71 6.18 -9.66
CA TYR A 167 3.78 6.91 -8.81
C TYR A 167 4.52 7.87 -7.88
N ALA A 168 4.00 9.07 -7.74
CA ALA A 168 4.49 10.09 -6.81
C ALA A 168 3.36 10.57 -5.88
N PRO A 169 3.70 11.09 -4.69
CA PRO A 169 2.73 11.74 -3.82
C PRO A 169 1.99 12.87 -4.55
N PHE A 170 0.67 12.87 -4.44
CA PHE A 170 -0.21 13.90 -5.00
C PHE A 170 -0.84 14.77 -3.91
N GLU A 171 -1.42 14.12 -2.89
CA GLU A 171 -2.05 14.82 -1.77
C GLU A 171 -2.04 13.95 -0.51
N ASP A 172 -1.73 14.54 0.64
CA ASP A 172 -1.91 13.93 1.95
C ASP A 172 -3.23 14.43 2.57
N ILE A 173 -4.14 13.51 2.86
CA ILE A 173 -5.46 13.78 3.42
C ILE A 173 -5.49 13.33 4.88
N ARG A 174 -5.64 14.28 5.80
CA ARG A 174 -5.65 14.01 7.23
C ARG A 174 -6.89 13.24 7.66
N LEU A 175 -6.70 12.32 8.60
CA LEU A 175 -7.76 11.68 9.35
C LEU A 175 -8.19 12.55 10.55
N ALA A 176 -9.39 12.31 11.08
CA ALA A 176 -9.85 12.91 12.33
C ALA A 176 -8.93 12.51 13.50
N ARG A 177 -8.78 13.40 14.47
CA ARG A 177 -8.02 13.15 15.71
C ARG A 177 -8.80 12.25 16.66
#